data_e068e33f1261a3046767b2ea6a8c49c0
#
_entry.id   e068e33f1261a3046767b2ea6a8c49c0
#
_cell.length_a   1.000
_cell.length_b   1.000
_cell.length_c   1.000
_cell.angle_alpha   90.00
_cell.angle_beta   90.00
_cell.angle_gamma   90.00
#
_symmetry.space_group_name_H-M   'P 1'
#
loop_
_entity.id
_entity.type
_entity.pdbx_description
1 polymer ?
#
loop_
_entity_poly.entity_id
_entity_poly.type
_entity_poly.pdbx_seq_one_letter_code
_entity_poly.pdbx_strand_id
1 'polypeptide(L)'
;MVQVVPVLSSGRVSIRPIKVRDARPLERELAENRAWLRRWEATSPYGPVPADSRAAIRSLQNHARSGAGLPFVIEVDGEFAGQLNVSGITYGSLASASIGYWVSQRFAGLGATPIATALATDHCFTALQLHRLEICIRPENAPSLRVVEKLGFRYEGLRRRFIHIDGDWRDHFCFALVREEVPGGVLNRWLDGQVPKDACVIPESDRIAASVPFPGR
;
A
#
# COMPACT_ATOMS: atom_id res chain seq x y z
N MET A 1 -7.07 23.19 -6.62
CA MET A 1 -7.32 23.32 -5.16
C MET A 1 -6.59 22.21 -4.44
N VAL A 2 -5.82 22.52 -3.38
CA VAL A 2 -5.24 21.49 -2.53
C VAL A 2 -6.38 20.84 -1.75
N GLN A 3 -6.70 19.60 -2.04
CA GLN A 3 -7.75 18.88 -1.33
C GLN A 3 -7.27 18.58 0.10
N VAL A 4 -7.98 19.09 1.07
CA VAL A 4 -7.71 18.77 2.49
C VAL A 4 -8.21 17.36 2.74
N VAL A 5 -7.28 16.42 2.93
CA VAL A 5 -7.63 15.04 3.27
C VAL A 5 -7.92 14.97 4.77
N PRO A 6 -9.11 14.51 5.19
CA PRO A 6 -9.45 14.39 6.61
C PRO A 6 -8.71 13.20 7.25
N VAL A 7 -8.79 13.10 8.56
CA VAL A 7 -8.50 11.85 9.27
C VAL A 7 -9.62 10.86 8.97
N LEU A 8 -9.28 9.65 8.54
CA LEU A 8 -10.22 8.56 8.28
C LEU A 8 -10.00 7.48 9.34
N SER A 9 -11.07 6.94 9.91
CA SER A 9 -10.95 5.99 11.02
C SER A 9 -12.01 4.91 11.01
N SER A 10 -11.64 3.75 11.55
CA SER A 10 -12.56 2.65 11.85
C SER A 10 -12.04 1.89 13.08
N GLY A 11 -12.84 1.84 14.15
CA GLY A 11 -12.44 1.26 15.42
C GLY A 11 -11.16 1.91 15.97
N ARG A 12 -10.16 1.09 16.24
CA ARG A 12 -8.85 1.49 16.79
C ARG A 12 -7.88 2.07 15.75
N VAL A 13 -8.19 1.93 14.46
CA VAL A 13 -7.28 2.28 13.37
C VAL A 13 -7.70 3.58 12.72
N SER A 14 -6.75 4.46 12.52
CA SER A 14 -6.92 5.67 11.73
C SER A 14 -5.79 5.83 10.70
N ILE A 15 -6.11 6.54 9.62
CA ILE A 15 -5.11 7.07 8.68
C ILE A 15 -5.27 8.58 8.58
N ARG A 16 -4.14 9.28 8.56
CA ARG A 16 -4.10 10.73 8.39
C ARG A 16 -2.93 11.16 7.53
N PRO A 17 -3.02 12.31 6.86
CA PRO A 17 -1.89 12.84 6.11
C PRO A 17 -0.63 12.97 6.99
N ILE A 18 0.52 12.55 6.44
CA ILE A 18 1.81 12.65 7.13
C ILE A 18 2.22 14.10 7.30
N LYS A 19 2.83 14.43 8.44
CA LYS A 19 3.33 15.77 8.78
C LYS A 19 4.81 15.71 9.13
N VAL A 20 5.54 16.80 8.95
CA VAL A 20 7.00 16.87 9.26
C VAL A 20 7.31 16.48 10.72
N ARG A 21 6.38 16.73 11.65
CA ARG A 21 6.51 16.29 13.05
C ARG A 21 6.57 14.77 13.22
N ASP A 22 6.10 14.02 12.23
CA ASP A 22 6.10 12.55 12.24
C ASP A 22 7.49 11.97 11.92
N ALA A 23 8.49 12.80 11.59
CA ALA A 23 9.83 12.35 11.24
C ALA A 23 10.48 11.50 12.35
N ARG A 24 10.40 11.95 13.62
CA ARG A 24 10.97 11.19 14.75
C ARG A 24 10.27 9.84 15.00
N PRO A 25 8.92 9.77 15.08
CA PRO A 25 8.22 8.47 15.12
C PRO A 25 8.57 7.57 13.95
N LEU A 26 8.61 8.11 12.72
CA LEU A 26 8.98 7.36 11.53
C LEU A 26 10.39 6.76 11.62
N GLU A 27 11.39 7.57 11.98
CA GLU A 27 12.78 7.13 12.15
C GLU A 27 12.91 6.01 13.16
N ARG A 28 12.25 6.17 14.32
CA ARG A 28 12.24 5.14 15.37
C ARG A 28 11.65 3.83 14.86
N GLU A 29 10.44 3.88 14.29
CA GLU A 29 9.78 2.65 13.80
C GLU A 29 10.57 1.98 12.66
N LEU A 30 11.19 2.75 11.76
CA LEU A 30 12.03 2.18 10.70
C LEU A 30 13.30 1.52 11.26
N ALA A 31 13.93 2.13 12.28
CA ALA A 31 15.12 1.59 12.92
C ALA A 31 14.81 0.29 13.69
N GLU A 32 13.76 0.31 14.51
CA GLU A 32 13.33 -0.84 15.33
C GLU A 32 12.84 -2.01 14.47
N ASN A 33 12.29 -1.73 13.31
CA ASN A 33 11.72 -2.73 12.39
C ASN A 33 12.61 -3.04 11.18
N ARG A 34 13.89 -2.64 11.18
CA ARG A 34 14.78 -2.78 10.01
C ARG A 34 14.84 -4.21 9.48
N ALA A 35 15.01 -5.20 10.35
CA ALA A 35 15.07 -6.62 9.99
C ALA A 35 13.73 -7.12 9.40
N TRP A 36 12.61 -6.61 9.92
CA TRP A 36 11.25 -6.94 9.47
C TRP A 36 10.93 -6.35 8.10
N LEU A 37 11.32 -5.07 7.84
CA LEU A 37 10.93 -4.32 6.66
C LEU A 37 11.88 -4.49 5.47
N ARG A 38 13.20 -4.67 5.70
CA ARG A 38 14.24 -4.69 4.67
C ARG A 38 13.88 -5.52 3.43
N ARG A 39 13.31 -6.69 3.65
CA ARG A 39 12.95 -7.64 2.60
C ARG A 39 11.73 -7.19 1.74
N TRP A 40 11.04 -6.13 2.14
CA TRP A 40 9.82 -5.64 1.49
C TRP A 40 9.94 -4.20 1.00
N GLU A 41 10.88 -3.45 1.51
CA GLU A 41 11.06 -2.04 1.25
C GLU A 41 11.73 -1.82 -0.10
N ALA A 42 11.09 -0.98 -0.96
CA ALA A 42 11.68 -0.57 -2.23
C ALA A 42 12.99 0.19 -1.99
N THR A 43 14.02 -0.16 -2.76
CA THR A 43 15.36 0.44 -2.68
C THR A 43 15.77 1.04 -4.01
N SER A 44 16.75 1.97 -3.98
CA SER A 44 17.30 2.55 -5.19
C SER A 44 18.33 1.62 -5.83
N PRO A 45 18.26 1.31 -7.14
CA PRO A 45 19.31 0.58 -7.84
C PRO A 45 20.59 1.42 -8.05
N TYR A 46 20.53 2.73 -7.80
CA TYR A 46 21.63 3.69 -7.97
C TYR A 46 22.40 3.98 -6.69
N GLY A 47 22.16 3.19 -5.65
CA GLY A 47 22.80 3.32 -4.35
C GLY A 47 21.88 3.85 -3.24
N PRO A 48 22.39 3.89 -2.00
CA PRO A 48 21.58 4.31 -0.86
C PRO A 48 21.21 5.79 -0.96
N VAL A 49 19.95 6.10 -0.70
CA VAL A 49 19.48 7.48 -0.54
C VAL A 49 19.75 7.92 0.90
N PRO A 50 20.28 9.14 1.13
CA PRO A 50 20.48 9.65 2.47
C PRO A 50 19.21 9.57 3.32
N ALA A 51 19.33 9.03 4.52
CA ALA A 51 18.20 8.85 5.44
C ALA A 51 17.86 10.17 6.16
N ASP A 52 17.21 11.10 5.45
CA ASP A 52 16.61 12.30 6.06
C ASP A 52 15.07 12.15 5.98
N SER A 53 14.48 11.66 7.07
CA SER A 53 13.04 11.47 7.16
C SER A 53 12.26 12.77 7.02
N ARG A 54 12.83 13.92 7.43
CA ARG A 54 12.16 15.22 7.24
C ARG A 54 12.13 15.63 5.77
N ALA A 55 13.23 15.42 5.06
CA ALA A 55 13.30 15.67 3.61
C ALA A 55 12.38 14.71 2.85
N ALA A 56 12.38 13.42 3.21
CA ALA A 56 11.49 12.41 2.64
C ALA A 56 10.01 12.80 2.84
N ILE A 57 9.60 13.19 4.05
CA ILE A 57 8.23 13.63 4.33
C ILE A 57 7.88 14.90 3.52
N ARG A 58 8.79 15.87 3.41
CA ARG A 58 8.55 17.07 2.57
C ARG A 58 8.35 16.70 1.10
N SER A 59 9.13 15.75 0.59
CA SER A 59 8.96 15.23 -0.77
C SER A 59 7.59 14.60 -0.96
N LEU A 60 7.14 13.74 -0.04
CA LEU A 60 5.80 13.14 -0.05
C LEU A 60 4.70 14.21 0.01
N GLN A 61 4.87 15.24 0.85
CA GLN A 61 3.93 16.36 0.92
C GLN A 61 3.89 17.20 -0.37
N ASN A 62 5.01 17.34 -1.07
CA ASN A 62 5.05 18.01 -2.37
C ASN A 62 4.29 17.20 -3.42
N HIS A 63 4.47 15.87 -3.47
CA HIS A 63 3.66 14.99 -4.32
C HIS A 63 2.16 15.09 -4.00
N ALA A 64 1.80 15.19 -2.72
CA ALA A 64 0.40 15.40 -2.33
C ALA A 64 -0.15 16.76 -2.82
N ARG A 65 0.65 17.83 -2.69
CA ARG A 65 0.24 19.17 -3.19
C ARG A 65 0.07 19.23 -4.70
N SER A 66 0.86 18.47 -5.45
CA SER A 66 0.70 18.35 -6.90
C SER A 66 -0.46 17.42 -7.33
N GLY A 67 -1.14 16.80 -6.38
CA GLY A 67 -2.21 15.83 -6.66
C GLY A 67 -1.70 14.46 -7.12
N ALA A 68 -0.38 14.21 -7.07
CA ALA A 68 0.23 12.97 -7.57
C ALA A 68 0.24 11.83 -6.53
N GLY A 69 -0.15 12.09 -5.27
CA GLY A 69 -0.18 11.07 -4.23
C GLY A 69 -0.88 11.50 -2.95
N LEU A 70 -1.18 10.53 -2.09
CA LEU A 70 -1.71 10.73 -0.74
C LEU A 70 -0.87 9.91 0.26
N PRO A 71 0.10 10.54 0.94
CA PRO A 71 0.89 9.89 1.96
C PRO A 71 0.18 9.94 3.33
N PHE A 72 -0.11 8.76 3.89
CA PHE A 72 -0.75 8.61 5.19
C PHE A 72 0.18 8.00 6.22
N VAL A 73 0.01 8.43 7.47
CA VAL A 73 0.40 7.67 8.66
C VAL A 73 -0.74 6.71 9.00
N ILE A 74 -0.40 5.46 9.32
CA ILE A 74 -1.31 4.53 9.96
C ILE A 74 -1.13 4.66 11.46
N GLU A 75 -2.23 4.84 12.18
CA GLU A 75 -2.24 4.88 13.65
C GLU A 75 -3.13 3.77 14.21
N VAL A 76 -2.71 3.19 15.32
CA VAL A 76 -3.49 2.25 16.13
C VAL A 76 -3.55 2.81 17.54
N ASP A 77 -4.76 3.10 18.04
CA ASP A 77 -4.99 3.77 19.32
C ASP A 77 -4.21 5.10 19.47
N GLY A 78 -4.02 5.83 18.37
CA GLY A 78 -3.28 7.08 18.33
C GLY A 78 -1.74 6.93 18.27
N GLU A 79 -1.20 5.71 18.32
CA GLU A 79 0.22 5.45 18.14
C GLU A 79 0.59 5.29 16.67
N PHE A 80 1.76 5.83 16.28
CA PHE A 80 2.32 5.64 14.95
C PHE A 80 2.61 4.15 14.71
N ALA A 81 1.87 3.53 13.81
CA ALA A 81 1.96 2.10 13.50
C ALA A 81 2.64 1.79 12.16
N GLY A 82 2.69 2.75 11.26
CA GLY A 82 3.25 2.54 9.92
C GLY A 82 2.85 3.64 8.93
N GLN A 83 3.02 3.34 7.65
CA GLN A 83 2.64 4.25 6.56
C GLN A 83 1.80 3.53 5.50
N LEU A 84 0.93 4.30 4.85
CA LEU A 84 0.25 3.94 3.62
C LEU A 84 0.40 5.08 2.62
N ASN A 85 0.86 4.78 1.42
CA ASN A 85 1.01 5.76 0.37
C ASN A 85 0.12 5.37 -0.82
N VAL A 86 -0.75 6.28 -1.22
CA VAL A 86 -1.36 6.25 -2.54
C VAL A 86 -0.45 7.04 -3.47
N SER A 87 0.02 6.45 -4.54
CA SER A 87 1.02 7.02 -5.45
C SER A 87 0.63 6.84 -6.90
N GLY A 88 1.21 7.65 -7.79
CA GLY A 88 0.92 7.58 -9.22
C GLY A 88 -0.53 7.94 -9.55
N ILE A 89 -1.13 8.86 -8.80
CA ILE A 89 -2.50 9.31 -9.08
C ILE A 89 -2.53 9.93 -10.46
N THR A 90 -3.31 9.34 -11.33
CA THR A 90 -3.52 9.78 -12.70
C THR A 90 -5.02 9.95 -12.93
N TYR A 91 -5.41 11.07 -13.52
CA TYR A 91 -6.79 11.39 -13.85
C TYR A 91 -7.09 11.13 -15.34
N GLY A 92 -8.22 11.56 -15.81
CA GLY A 92 -8.68 11.38 -17.19
C GLY A 92 -9.09 9.94 -17.46
N SER A 93 -8.73 9.41 -18.63
CA SER A 93 -9.15 8.08 -19.08
C SER A 93 -8.60 6.92 -18.25
N LEU A 94 -7.51 7.14 -17.49
CA LEU A 94 -6.93 6.11 -16.62
C LEU A 94 -7.56 6.11 -15.23
N ALA A 95 -7.77 7.29 -14.63
CA ALA A 95 -8.39 7.51 -13.31
C ALA A 95 -7.95 6.49 -12.26
N SER A 96 -6.63 6.31 -12.07
CA SER A 96 -6.07 5.23 -11.24
C SER A 96 -4.94 5.69 -10.34
N ALA A 97 -4.59 4.83 -9.36
CA ALA A 97 -3.43 4.96 -8.50
C ALA A 97 -2.98 3.60 -7.96
N SER A 98 -1.79 3.56 -7.35
CA SER A 98 -1.25 2.40 -6.64
C SER A 98 -1.18 2.66 -5.14
N ILE A 99 -1.43 1.61 -4.34
CA ILE A 99 -1.31 1.65 -2.88
C ILE A 99 -0.12 0.80 -2.45
N GLY A 100 0.77 1.38 -1.65
CA GLY A 100 1.82 0.70 -0.94
C GLY A 100 1.74 0.99 0.55
N TYR A 101 2.10 0.02 1.40
CA TYR A 101 2.01 0.17 2.86
C TYR A 101 3.04 -0.67 3.59
N TRP A 102 3.31 -0.29 4.83
CA TRP A 102 4.00 -1.09 5.82
C TRP A 102 3.48 -0.79 7.21
N VAL A 103 3.62 -1.75 8.12
CA VAL A 103 3.35 -1.60 9.54
C VAL A 103 4.49 -2.19 10.36
N SER A 104 4.73 -1.62 11.54
CA SER A 104 5.67 -2.16 12.52
C SER A 104 5.23 -3.54 12.98
N GLN A 105 6.20 -4.42 13.27
CA GLN A 105 5.96 -5.81 13.61
C GLN A 105 4.98 -5.98 14.78
N ARG A 106 5.04 -5.10 15.78
CA ARG A 106 4.15 -5.11 16.95
C ARG A 106 2.67 -4.88 16.62
N PHE A 107 2.36 -4.28 15.47
CA PHE A 107 1.00 -4.06 14.98
C PHE A 107 0.58 -5.04 13.88
N ALA A 108 1.48 -5.95 13.49
CA ALA A 108 1.17 -6.98 12.50
C ALA A 108 0.13 -7.97 13.05
N GLY A 109 -0.81 -8.39 12.20
CA GLY A 109 -1.87 -9.33 12.60
C GLY A 109 -3.07 -8.72 13.35
N LEU A 110 -3.01 -7.45 13.76
CA LEU A 110 -4.08 -6.77 14.50
C LEU A 110 -5.18 -6.15 13.61
N GLY A 111 -5.15 -6.41 12.31
CA GLY A 111 -6.13 -5.84 11.36
C GLY A 111 -5.86 -4.41 10.92
N ALA A 112 -4.77 -3.78 11.38
CA ALA A 112 -4.46 -2.39 11.06
C ALA A 112 -4.30 -2.14 9.56
N THR A 113 -3.52 -2.98 8.87
CA THR A 113 -3.25 -2.81 7.44
C THR A 113 -4.51 -2.94 6.56
N PRO A 114 -5.34 -4.00 6.69
CA PRO A 114 -6.55 -4.09 5.88
C PRO A 114 -7.54 -2.94 6.16
N ILE A 115 -7.70 -2.49 7.41
CA ILE A 115 -8.56 -1.33 7.72
C ILE A 115 -7.99 -0.07 7.05
N ALA A 116 -6.71 0.22 7.23
CA ALA A 116 -6.05 1.37 6.62
C ALA A 116 -6.17 1.37 5.09
N THR A 117 -5.97 0.21 4.45
CA THR A 117 -6.09 0.04 3.00
C THR A 117 -7.52 0.25 2.52
N ALA A 118 -8.51 -0.29 3.23
CA ALA A 118 -9.93 -0.10 2.91
C ALA A 118 -10.32 1.38 3.01
N LEU A 119 -9.96 2.07 4.10
CA LEU A 119 -10.22 3.50 4.30
C LEU A 119 -9.60 4.35 3.17
N ALA A 120 -8.35 4.08 2.80
CA ALA A 120 -7.67 4.79 1.72
C ALA A 120 -8.33 4.53 0.36
N THR A 121 -8.73 3.28 0.10
CA THR A 121 -9.42 2.87 -1.14
C THR A 121 -10.77 3.57 -1.25
N ASP A 122 -11.58 3.55 -0.20
CA ASP A 122 -12.89 4.20 -0.18
C ASP A 122 -12.75 5.72 -0.39
N HIS A 123 -11.76 6.35 0.24
CA HIS A 123 -11.48 7.76 0.03
C HIS A 123 -11.09 8.07 -1.42
N CYS A 124 -10.25 7.24 -2.03
CA CYS A 124 -9.86 7.41 -3.43
C CYS A 124 -11.05 7.28 -4.39
N PHE A 125 -11.94 6.34 -4.15
CA PHE A 125 -13.13 6.14 -4.99
C PHE A 125 -14.18 7.23 -4.79
N THR A 126 -14.42 7.67 -3.54
CA THR A 126 -15.49 8.62 -3.24
C THR A 126 -15.06 10.08 -3.36
N ALA A 127 -13.92 10.46 -2.80
CA ALA A 127 -13.48 11.85 -2.75
C ALA A 127 -12.64 12.26 -3.97
N LEU A 128 -11.73 11.39 -4.45
CA LEU A 128 -10.92 11.66 -5.64
C LEU A 128 -11.59 11.20 -6.94
N GLN A 129 -12.70 10.46 -6.86
CA GLN A 129 -13.40 9.89 -8.01
C GLN A 129 -12.50 9.05 -8.92
N LEU A 130 -11.49 8.38 -8.34
CA LEU A 130 -10.70 7.42 -9.08
C LEU A 130 -11.56 6.21 -9.45
N HIS A 131 -11.23 5.60 -10.58
CA HIS A 131 -11.91 4.42 -11.08
C HIS A 131 -11.26 3.14 -10.58
N ARG A 132 -9.90 3.14 -10.46
CA ARG A 132 -9.11 1.93 -10.23
C ARG A 132 -7.99 2.13 -9.23
N LEU A 133 -7.78 1.15 -8.37
CA LEU A 133 -6.62 1.08 -7.48
C LEU A 133 -5.89 -0.25 -7.64
N GLU A 134 -4.55 -0.20 -7.61
CA GLU A 134 -3.66 -1.35 -7.71
C GLU A 134 -2.85 -1.54 -6.43
N ILE A 135 -2.55 -2.81 -6.12
CA ILE A 135 -1.59 -3.20 -5.09
C ILE A 135 -0.70 -4.29 -5.68
N CYS A 136 0.62 -4.04 -5.70
CA CYS A 136 1.59 -5.01 -6.20
C CYS A 136 2.38 -5.59 -5.03
N ILE A 137 2.45 -6.92 -4.92
CA ILE A 137 2.93 -7.63 -3.74
C ILE A 137 3.95 -8.68 -4.19
N ARG A 138 5.10 -8.74 -3.52
CA ARG A 138 6.05 -9.83 -3.73
C ARG A 138 5.40 -11.19 -3.44
N PRO A 139 5.64 -12.22 -4.27
CA PRO A 139 5.05 -13.55 -4.09
C PRO A 139 5.24 -14.16 -2.70
N GLU A 140 6.37 -13.86 -2.04
CA GLU A 140 6.72 -14.39 -0.72
C GLU A 140 6.10 -13.61 0.45
N ASN A 141 5.43 -12.47 0.18
CA ASN A 141 4.83 -11.63 1.22
C ASN A 141 3.42 -12.10 1.60
N ALA A 142 3.34 -13.29 2.20
CA ALA A 142 2.07 -13.87 2.62
C ALA A 142 1.20 -12.95 3.51
N PRO A 143 1.76 -12.16 4.46
CA PRO A 143 0.95 -11.19 5.21
C PRO A 143 0.26 -10.17 4.31
N SER A 144 0.95 -9.63 3.31
CA SER A 144 0.37 -8.64 2.39
C SER A 144 -0.63 -9.28 1.41
N LEU A 145 -0.39 -10.50 0.96
CA LEU A 145 -1.35 -11.28 0.16
C LEU A 145 -2.68 -11.46 0.90
N ARG A 146 -2.64 -11.73 2.23
CA ARG A 146 -3.86 -11.81 3.04
C ARG A 146 -4.61 -10.48 3.16
N VAL A 147 -3.95 -9.33 2.99
CA VAL A 147 -4.65 -8.03 2.98
C VAL A 147 -5.52 -7.90 1.75
N VAL A 148 -4.98 -8.15 0.56
CA VAL A 148 -5.73 -8.05 -0.71
C VAL A 148 -6.83 -9.09 -0.79
N GLU A 149 -6.61 -10.30 -0.26
CA GLU A 149 -7.61 -11.35 -0.13
C GLU A 149 -8.79 -10.90 0.75
N LYS A 150 -8.52 -10.39 1.95
CA LYS A 150 -9.55 -9.87 2.86
C LYS A 150 -10.37 -8.73 2.26
N LEU A 151 -9.77 -7.92 1.42
CA LEU A 151 -10.42 -6.77 0.80
C LEU A 151 -11.02 -7.08 -0.58
N GLY A 152 -10.74 -8.28 -1.12
CA GLY A 152 -11.27 -8.74 -2.41
C GLY A 152 -10.71 -7.98 -3.60
N PHE A 153 -9.43 -7.59 -3.55
CA PHE A 153 -8.73 -7.12 -4.74
C PHE A 153 -8.54 -8.29 -5.69
N ARG A 154 -8.91 -8.10 -6.96
CA ARG A 154 -8.83 -9.13 -7.99
C ARG A 154 -7.40 -9.31 -8.48
N TYR A 155 -6.93 -10.55 -8.59
CA TYR A 155 -5.66 -10.88 -9.22
C TYR A 155 -5.68 -10.55 -10.70
N GLU A 156 -4.61 -9.91 -11.22
CA GLU A 156 -4.53 -9.52 -12.63
C GLU A 156 -3.24 -9.94 -13.34
N GLY A 157 -2.28 -10.52 -12.63
CA GLY A 157 -1.09 -11.06 -13.28
C GLY A 157 0.21 -10.90 -12.51
N LEU A 158 1.25 -11.49 -13.07
CA LEU A 158 2.62 -11.45 -12.57
C LEU A 158 3.44 -10.40 -13.33
N ARG A 159 3.99 -9.42 -12.62
CA ARG A 159 5.01 -8.49 -13.15
C ARG A 159 6.39 -8.99 -12.77
N ARG A 160 7.14 -9.43 -13.78
CA ARG A 160 8.51 -9.91 -13.58
C ARG A 160 9.47 -8.75 -13.36
N ARG A 161 10.39 -8.88 -12.38
CA ARG A 161 11.45 -7.92 -12.09
C ARG A 161 10.96 -6.46 -12.00
N PHE A 162 9.88 -6.24 -11.28
CA PHE A 162 9.11 -5.00 -11.34
C PHE A 162 9.65 -3.90 -10.42
N ILE A 163 9.98 -4.24 -9.16
CA ILE A 163 10.46 -3.25 -8.17
C ILE A 163 11.81 -3.72 -7.63
N HIS A 164 12.75 -2.78 -7.50
CA HIS A 164 14.04 -3.03 -6.90
C HIS A 164 13.90 -3.08 -5.37
N ILE A 165 14.25 -4.24 -4.76
CA ILE A 165 14.14 -4.49 -3.33
C ILE A 165 15.36 -5.30 -2.87
N ASP A 166 16.04 -4.84 -1.81
CA ASP A 166 17.18 -5.53 -1.20
C ASP A 166 18.23 -5.96 -2.24
N GLY A 167 18.64 -5.02 -3.07
CA GLY A 167 19.72 -5.21 -4.04
C GLY A 167 19.36 -5.89 -5.36
N ASP A 168 18.06 -6.19 -5.60
CA ASP A 168 17.62 -6.85 -6.84
C ASP A 168 16.22 -6.44 -7.27
N TRP A 169 15.94 -6.55 -8.58
CA TRP A 169 14.60 -6.40 -9.13
C TRP A 169 13.77 -7.64 -8.80
N ARG A 170 12.63 -7.44 -8.14
CA ARG A 170 11.76 -8.51 -7.62
C ARG A 170 10.46 -8.61 -8.38
N ASP A 171 9.98 -9.83 -8.53
CA ASP A 171 8.67 -10.12 -9.09
C ASP A 171 7.54 -9.68 -8.15
N HIS A 172 6.42 -9.27 -8.72
CA HIS A 172 5.23 -8.90 -7.96
C HIS A 172 3.97 -9.47 -8.60
N PHE A 173 3.11 -10.06 -7.78
CA PHE A 173 1.72 -10.28 -8.12
C PHE A 173 0.97 -8.96 -8.05
N CYS A 174 0.18 -8.66 -9.08
CA CYS A 174 -0.60 -7.44 -9.16
C CYS A 174 -2.08 -7.72 -8.93
N PHE A 175 -2.66 -6.92 -8.07
CA PHE A 175 -4.08 -6.98 -7.71
C PHE A 175 -4.70 -5.63 -7.95
N ALA A 176 -5.96 -5.62 -8.36
CA ALA A 176 -6.69 -4.39 -8.57
C ALA A 176 -8.15 -4.48 -8.10
N LEU A 177 -8.70 -3.31 -7.88
CA LEU A 177 -10.11 -3.14 -7.56
C LEU A 177 -10.63 -1.92 -8.32
N VAL A 178 -11.81 -2.03 -8.91
CA VAL A 178 -12.50 -0.90 -9.54
C VAL A 178 -13.70 -0.49 -8.70
N ARG A 179 -14.06 0.78 -8.79
CA ARG A 179 -15.11 1.39 -7.98
C ARG A 179 -16.46 0.68 -8.10
N GLU A 180 -16.78 0.19 -9.29
CA GLU A 180 -18.03 -0.51 -9.59
C GLU A 180 -18.16 -1.89 -8.89
N GLU A 181 -17.03 -2.49 -8.49
CA GLU A 181 -17.01 -3.76 -7.74
C GLU A 181 -17.38 -3.57 -6.25
N VAL A 182 -17.38 -2.32 -5.77
CA VAL A 182 -17.58 -1.98 -4.35
C VAL A 182 -18.50 -0.78 -4.14
N PRO A 183 -19.73 -0.80 -4.65
CA PRO A 183 -20.63 0.35 -4.59
C PRO A 183 -20.95 0.81 -3.15
N GLY A 184 -20.89 -0.10 -2.16
CA GLY A 184 -21.07 0.20 -0.73
C GLY A 184 -19.78 0.49 0.04
N GLY A 185 -18.63 0.55 -0.65
CA GLY A 185 -17.30 0.70 -0.05
C GLY A 185 -16.62 -0.62 0.31
N VAL A 186 -15.30 -0.58 0.31
CA VAL A 186 -14.42 -1.74 0.58
C VAL A 186 -14.50 -2.15 2.05
N LEU A 187 -14.48 -1.15 2.94
CA LEU A 187 -14.51 -1.40 4.38
C LEU A 187 -15.81 -2.10 4.79
N ASN A 188 -16.96 -1.58 4.37
CA ASN A 188 -18.25 -2.17 4.67
C ASN A 188 -18.35 -3.57 4.09
N ARG A 189 -18.01 -3.79 2.80
CA ARG A 189 -18.01 -5.11 2.16
C ARG A 189 -17.22 -6.14 2.96
N TRP A 190 -16.05 -5.76 3.47
CA TRP A 190 -15.23 -6.67 4.27
C TRP A 190 -15.83 -6.94 5.65
N LEU A 191 -16.27 -5.90 6.37
CA LEU A 191 -16.87 -6.05 7.70
C LEU A 191 -18.18 -6.87 7.68
N ASP A 192 -18.94 -6.76 6.60
CA ASP A 192 -20.19 -7.51 6.38
C ASP A 192 -19.94 -8.94 5.84
N GLY A 193 -18.67 -9.34 5.64
CA GLY A 193 -18.34 -10.68 5.14
C GLY A 193 -18.74 -10.94 3.69
N GLN A 194 -18.93 -9.88 2.88
CA GLN A 194 -19.40 -9.94 1.50
C GLN A 194 -18.26 -9.95 0.45
N VAL A 195 -17.04 -10.24 0.87
CA VAL A 195 -15.89 -10.32 -0.02
C VAL A 195 -15.97 -11.56 -0.90
N PRO A 196 -15.84 -11.45 -2.24
CA PRO A 196 -15.82 -12.61 -3.13
C PRO A 196 -14.63 -13.53 -2.80
N LYS A 197 -14.89 -14.84 -2.64
CA LYS A 197 -13.88 -15.82 -2.23
C LYS A 197 -12.83 -16.13 -3.30
N ASP A 198 -13.15 -15.88 -4.54
CA ASP A 198 -12.35 -16.22 -5.73
C ASP A 198 -11.62 -15.00 -6.35
N ALA A 199 -11.85 -13.80 -5.83
CA ALA A 199 -11.23 -12.58 -6.39
C ALA A 199 -9.69 -12.63 -6.43
N CYS A 200 -9.07 -13.19 -5.41
CA CYS A 200 -7.61 -13.24 -5.25
C CYS A 200 -6.96 -14.55 -5.70
N VAL A 201 -7.63 -15.37 -6.49
CA VAL A 201 -7.06 -16.64 -6.94
C VAL A 201 -5.89 -16.40 -7.88
N ILE A 202 -4.69 -16.77 -7.45
CA ILE A 202 -3.47 -16.71 -8.24
C ILE A 202 -3.33 -18.02 -8.99
N PRO A 203 -3.27 -18.02 -10.35
CA PRO A 203 -3.06 -19.22 -11.14
C PRO A 203 -1.76 -19.94 -10.77
N GLU A 204 -1.78 -21.28 -10.81
CA GLU A 204 -0.60 -22.08 -10.49
C GLU A 204 0.55 -21.80 -11.46
N SER A 205 0.26 -21.53 -12.73
CA SER A 205 1.25 -21.10 -13.73
C SER A 205 2.06 -19.87 -13.26
N ASP A 206 1.40 -18.89 -12.65
CA ASP A 206 2.05 -17.66 -12.19
C ASP A 206 2.82 -17.88 -10.89
N ARG A 207 2.35 -18.78 -10.02
CA ARG A 207 3.09 -19.22 -8.83
C ARG A 207 4.39 -19.91 -9.22
N ILE A 208 4.33 -20.83 -10.18
CA ILE A 208 5.49 -21.53 -10.74
C ILE A 208 6.43 -20.51 -11.40
N ALA A 209 5.91 -19.63 -12.26
CA ALA A 209 6.71 -18.61 -12.94
C ALA A 209 7.46 -17.70 -11.93
N ALA A 210 6.79 -17.30 -10.85
CA ALA A 210 7.41 -16.47 -9.79
C ALA A 210 8.49 -17.21 -8.99
N SER A 211 8.45 -18.56 -8.91
CA SER A 211 9.45 -19.37 -8.23
C SER A 211 10.70 -19.64 -9.07
N VAL A 212 10.62 -19.47 -10.39
CA VAL A 212 11.73 -19.72 -11.32
C VAL A 212 12.58 -18.44 -11.46
N PRO A 213 13.92 -18.51 -11.27
CA PRO A 213 14.80 -17.38 -11.53
C PRO A 213 14.64 -16.85 -12.96
N PHE A 214 14.71 -15.54 -13.11
CA PHE A 214 14.67 -14.93 -14.44
C PHE A 214 15.90 -15.33 -15.24
N PRO A 215 15.78 -15.82 -16.52
CA PRO A 215 16.90 -16.19 -17.34
C PRO A 215 17.85 -14.99 -17.53
N GLY A 216 19.15 -15.18 -17.32
CA GLY A 216 20.16 -14.16 -17.59
C GLY A 216 20.92 -13.60 -16.37
N ARG A 217 21.02 -14.41 -15.31
CA ARG A 217 22.03 -14.22 -14.24
C ARG A 217 23.10 -15.30 -14.32
#